data_cb394473f7855c52f0c485645fe7bb1e
#
_entry.id   cb394473f7855c52f0c485645fe7bb1e
#
_cell.length_a   1.000
_cell.length_b   1.000
_cell.length_c   1.000
_cell.angle_alpha   90.00
_cell.angle_beta   90.00
_cell.angle_gamma   90.00
#
_symmetry.space_group_name_H-M   'P 1'
#
loop_
_entity.id
_entity.type
_entity.pdbx_description
1 polymer ?
#
loop_
_entity_poly.entity_id
_entity_poly.type
_entity_poly.pdbx_seq_one_letter_code
_entity_poly.pdbx_strand_id
1 'polypeptide(L)'
;GGLSQADIVYEMQVESITRNMFLFMDTDGLNNVFPIRSARSYFVSAALSYDAIFAHCGKSGEGLEFADTMLVNYTNADDIEVHEGSCGFRQYDAPYFGAVHSMTTTGERLQDLFAQYGTRTTHRTDGYDYGLHFTEDAAPVNGEAAGSIRVVFPTNKITDFSYDAEKGGYTSTQWNSAYTDGNTGESVVFENVLVLYSPTSTGIDEKNH
;
A
#
# COMPACT_ATOMS: atom_id res chain seq x y z
N GLY A 1 -1.97 -8.26 7.10
CA GLY A 1 -3.44 -8.27 7.01
C GLY A 1 -3.99 -7.04 6.34
N GLY A 2 -5.26 -7.11 5.93
CA GLY A 2 -5.95 -6.03 5.22
C GLY A 2 -5.73 -6.00 3.71
N LEU A 3 -4.89 -6.88 3.18
CA LEU A 3 -4.55 -6.92 1.76
C LEU A 3 -5.76 -7.25 0.88
N SER A 4 -6.61 -8.19 1.32
CA SER A 4 -7.82 -8.59 0.60
C SER A 4 -8.93 -7.53 0.60
N GLN A 5 -8.81 -6.50 1.42
CA GLN A 5 -9.73 -5.37 1.49
C GLN A 5 -9.22 -4.13 0.73
N ALA A 6 -7.99 -4.17 0.21
CA ALA A 6 -7.43 -3.06 -0.54
C ALA A 6 -7.99 -3.00 -1.96
N ASP A 7 -8.40 -1.81 -2.40
CA ASP A 7 -8.84 -1.55 -3.76
C ASP A 7 -7.68 -1.56 -4.75
N ILE A 8 -6.53 -1.02 -4.34
CA ILE A 8 -5.30 -1.02 -5.13
C ILE A 8 -4.12 -1.39 -4.24
N VAL A 9 -3.23 -2.22 -4.76
CA VAL A 9 -1.98 -2.59 -4.10
C VAL A 9 -0.81 -2.20 -4.97
N TYR A 10 0.04 -1.33 -4.46
CA TYR A 10 1.34 -1.03 -5.06
C TYR A 10 2.40 -1.91 -4.43
N GLU A 11 3.15 -2.64 -5.23
CA GLU A 11 4.38 -3.27 -4.80
C GLU A 11 5.57 -2.47 -5.35
N MET A 12 6.34 -1.89 -4.45
CA MET A 12 7.48 -1.05 -4.81
C MET A 12 8.74 -1.53 -4.11
N GLN A 13 9.87 -1.42 -4.80
CA GLN A 13 11.16 -1.72 -4.19
C GLN A 13 11.47 -0.71 -3.08
N VAL A 14 12.00 -1.23 -1.99
CA VAL A 14 12.66 -0.48 -0.94
C VAL A 14 14.12 -0.96 -0.86
N GLU A 15 14.85 -0.67 0.18
CA GLU A 15 16.30 -0.88 0.30
C GLU A 15 16.79 -2.25 -0.24
N SER A 16 16.32 -3.35 0.33
CA SER A 16 16.74 -4.71 -0.05
C SER A 16 15.61 -5.66 -0.44
N ILE A 17 14.37 -5.19 -0.30
CA ILE A 17 13.15 -5.96 -0.55
C ILE A 17 12.12 -5.09 -1.27
N THR A 18 10.91 -5.62 -1.46
CA THR A 18 9.74 -4.81 -1.81
C THR A 18 8.86 -4.59 -0.59
N ARG A 19 8.07 -3.53 -0.63
CA ARG A 19 6.95 -3.27 0.29
C ARG A 19 5.71 -2.94 -0.50
N ASN A 20 4.58 -3.16 0.15
CA ASN A 20 3.29 -2.82 -0.42
C ASN A 20 2.75 -1.54 0.22
N MET A 21 2.13 -0.72 -0.61
CA MET A 21 1.21 0.32 -0.20
C MET A 21 -0.20 -0.12 -0.59
N PHE A 22 -1.10 -0.12 0.38
CA PHE A 22 -2.50 -0.43 0.19
C PHE A 22 -3.29 0.87 0.06
N LEU A 23 -4.12 0.95 -0.95
CA LEU A 23 -5.09 2.03 -1.10
C LEU A 23 -6.47 1.47 -0.79
N PHE A 24 -7.18 2.15 0.08
CA PHE A 24 -8.56 1.86 0.44
C PHE A 24 -9.41 3.06 0.07
N MET A 25 -10.49 2.83 -0.66
CA MET A 25 -11.47 3.89 -0.99
C MET A 25 -12.36 4.21 0.20
N ASP A 26 -12.47 3.29 1.15
CA ASP A 26 -13.23 3.45 2.38
C ASP A 26 -12.48 2.83 3.56
N THR A 27 -12.75 3.33 4.74
CA THR A 27 -12.28 2.75 6.01
C THR A 27 -13.37 1.95 6.74
N ASP A 28 -14.59 1.93 6.24
CA ASP A 28 -15.70 1.18 6.83
C ASP A 28 -15.44 -0.33 6.77
N GLY A 29 -15.57 -0.98 7.93
CA GLY A 29 -15.35 -2.41 8.05
C GLY A 29 -13.91 -2.87 7.77
N LEU A 30 -12.96 -1.94 7.66
CA LEU A 30 -11.55 -2.27 7.46
C LEU A 30 -11.00 -2.96 8.70
N ASN A 31 -10.59 -4.21 8.53
CA ASN A 31 -9.98 -5.03 9.57
C ASN A 31 -8.56 -4.58 9.91
N ASN A 32 -7.84 -5.38 10.67
CA ASN A 32 -6.44 -5.10 11.00
C ASN A 32 -5.59 -4.92 9.73
N VAL A 33 -5.00 -3.76 9.59
CA VAL A 33 -3.98 -3.47 8.56
C VAL A 33 -2.61 -3.55 9.22
N PHE A 34 -1.80 -4.51 8.80
CA PHE A 34 -0.47 -4.76 9.37
C PHE A 34 0.47 -5.51 8.41
N PRO A 35 1.79 -5.42 8.60
CA PRO A 35 2.48 -4.46 9.45
C PRO A 35 2.57 -3.09 8.78
N ILE A 36 2.24 -2.05 9.49
CA ILE A 36 2.44 -0.69 9.01
C ILE A 36 3.90 -0.30 9.20
N ARG A 37 4.49 0.29 8.17
CA ARG A 37 5.92 0.55 8.09
C ARG A 37 6.22 2.00 7.74
N SER A 38 7.52 2.31 7.76
CA SER A 38 8.03 3.65 7.55
C SER A 38 7.76 4.17 6.14
N ALA A 39 7.38 5.43 6.04
CA ALA A 39 7.21 6.16 4.79
C ALA A 39 8.52 6.20 3.98
N ARG A 40 8.35 6.27 2.65
CA ARG A 40 9.38 6.60 1.67
C ARG A 40 8.81 7.65 0.73
N SER A 41 9.65 8.50 0.19
CA SER A 41 9.23 9.63 -0.68
C SER A 41 8.32 9.20 -1.84
N TYR A 42 8.64 8.09 -2.49
CA TYR A 42 7.87 7.59 -3.63
C TYR A 42 6.51 7.00 -3.22
N PHE A 43 6.34 6.47 -2.00
CA PHE A 43 5.02 6.10 -1.48
C PHE A 43 4.16 7.33 -1.23
N VAL A 44 4.77 8.39 -0.68
CA VAL A 44 4.08 9.67 -0.48
C VAL A 44 3.63 10.24 -1.83
N SER A 45 4.51 10.23 -2.85
CA SER A 45 4.16 10.69 -4.20
C SER A 45 3.00 9.90 -4.80
N ALA A 46 3.00 8.57 -4.63
CA ALA A 46 1.91 7.73 -5.08
C ALA A 46 0.60 8.05 -4.33
N ALA A 47 0.63 8.20 -3.01
CA ALA A 47 -0.56 8.59 -2.23
C ALA A 47 -1.12 9.96 -2.65
N LEU A 48 -0.25 10.93 -2.92
CA LEU A 48 -0.64 12.26 -3.39
C LEU A 48 -1.33 12.22 -4.75
N SER A 49 -0.97 11.30 -5.65
CA SER A 49 -1.65 11.15 -6.94
C SER A 49 -3.10 10.71 -6.83
N TYR A 50 -3.50 10.19 -5.68
CA TYR A 50 -4.89 9.85 -5.35
C TYR A 50 -5.57 10.88 -4.44
N ASP A 51 -4.88 11.99 -4.13
CA ASP A 51 -5.34 12.91 -3.08
C ASP A 51 -5.73 12.17 -1.78
N ALA A 52 -4.96 11.13 -1.45
CA ALA A 52 -5.24 10.23 -0.34
C ALA A 52 -4.66 10.74 0.99
N ILE A 53 -5.22 10.27 2.08
CA ILE A 53 -4.62 10.37 3.42
C ILE A 53 -3.58 9.25 3.54
N PHE A 54 -2.35 9.61 3.90
CA PHE A 54 -1.24 8.66 3.96
C PHE A 54 -0.96 8.23 5.41
N ALA A 55 -1.19 6.95 5.70
CA ALA A 55 -0.93 6.36 7.01
C ALA A 55 0.37 5.53 7.01
N HIS A 56 1.28 5.79 7.94
CA HIS A 56 2.57 5.12 8.05
C HIS A 56 3.04 5.03 9.51
N CYS A 57 4.07 4.23 9.75
CA CYS A 57 4.73 4.14 11.06
C CYS A 57 6.22 4.41 10.91
N GLY A 58 6.66 5.60 11.29
CA GLY A 58 8.01 6.10 11.08
C GLY A 58 8.28 6.56 9.65
N LYS A 59 9.43 7.18 9.44
CA LYS A 59 9.91 7.74 8.16
C LYS A 59 11.39 7.43 7.99
N SER A 60 11.88 7.31 6.76
CA SER A 60 13.33 7.35 6.49
C SER A 60 13.85 8.79 6.51
N GLY A 61 15.16 8.99 6.64
CA GLY A 61 15.78 10.32 6.66
C GLY A 61 15.42 11.19 5.43
N GLU A 62 15.51 10.60 4.23
CA GLU A 62 15.03 11.25 2.99
C GLU A 62 13.51 11.43 2.97
N GLY A 63 12.78 10.45 3.54
CA GLY A 63 11.34 10.53 3.70
C GLY A 63 10.89 11.65 4.62
N LEU A 64 11.71 12.05 5.61
CA LEU A 64 11.42 13.19 6.49
C LEU A 64 11.42 14.50 5.74
N GLU A 65 12.49 14.85 5.04
CA GLU A 65 12.56 16.12 4.30
C GLU A 65 11.55 16.18 3.17
N PHE A 66 11.36 15.08 2.43
CA PHE A 66 10.42 15.03 1.32
C PHE A 66 8.96 15.00 1.84
N ALA A 67 8.66 14.19 2.84
CA ALA A 67 7.33 14.16 3.45
C ALA A 67 7.02 15.50 4.12
N ASP A 68 7.95 16.09 4.85
CA ASP A 68 7.78 17.40 5.47
C ASP A 68 7.61 18.50 4.41
N THR A 69 8.33 18.43 3.29
CA THR A 69 8.19 19.41 2.21
C THR A 69 6.93 19.19 1.39
N MET A 70 6.58 17.95 1.07
CA MET A 70 5.44 17.63 0.21
C MET A 70 4.12 17.56 0.98
N LEU A 71 4.13 17.05 2.21
CA LEU A 71 2.94 16.91 3.05
C LEU A 71 2.61 18.18 3.84
N VAL A 72 3.60 19.00 4.20
CA VAL A 72 3.37 20.34 4.81
C VAL A 72 2.67 21.31 3.85
N ASN A 73 2.91 21.17 2.56
CA ASN A 73 2.17 21.94 1.54
C ASN A 73 0.72 21.44 1.35
N TYR A 74 0.38 20.29 1.90
CA TYR A 74 -0.94 19.66 1.88
C TYR A 74 -1.48 19.60 3.29
N THR A 75 -1.72 20.52 4.01
CA THR A 75 -2.29 20.57 5.36
C THR A 75 -1.94 19.37 6.27
N ASN A 76 -1.63 19.59 7.51
CA ASN A 76 -1.20 18.59 8.53
C ASN A 76 -2.16 17.38 8.73
N ALA A 77 -3.29 17.36 8.07
CA ALA A 77 -4.33 16.36 8.22
C ALA A 77 -4.21 15.15 7.26
N ASP A 78 -3.29 15.21 6.30
CA ASP A 78 -3.17 14.17 5.25
C ASP A 78 -2.03 13.19 5.52
N ASP A 79 -1.27 13.40 6.58
CA ASP A 79 -0.20 12.52 7.04
C ASP A 79 -0.52 12.00 8.44
N ILE A 80 -0.71 10.70 8.56
CA ILE A 80 -1.03 10.06 9.83
C ILE A 80 0.10 9.14 10.24
N GLU A 81 0.81 9.51 11.30
CA GLU A 81 1.74 8.61 11.94
C GLU A 81 1.01 7.66 12.89
N VAL A 82 0.97 6.39 12.51
CA VAL A 82 0.34 5.31 13.26
C VAL A 82 1.28 4.87 14.37
N HIS A 83 0.90 5.12 15.62
CA HIS A 83 1.64 4.71 16.80
C HIS A 83 0.70 4.44 17.99
N GLU A 84 1.22 3.86 19.07
CA GLU A 84 0.41 3.42 20.22
C GLU A 84 -0.29 4.58 20.97
N GLY A 85 0.14 5.82 20.76
CA GLY A 85 -0.50 7.03 21.28
C GLY A 85 -1.52 7.68 20.34
N SER A 86 -1.74 7.10 19.15
CA SER A 86 -2.72 7.57 18.16
C SER A 86 -3.68 6.44 17.78
N CYS A 87 -3.85 6.16 16.50
CA CYS A 87 -4.71 5.08 16.00
C CYS A 87 -4.03 3.70 15.92
N GLY A 88 -2.79 3.57 16.36
CA GLY A 88 -2.03 2.33 16.28
C GLY A 88 -2.10 1.47 17.55
N PHE A 89 -1.84 0.19 17.37
CA PHE A 89 -1.55 -0.77 18.43
C PHE A 89 -0.56 -1.82 17.93
N ARG A 90 0.04 -2.58 18.88
CA ARG A 90 0.97 -3.63 18.48
C ARG A 90 0.31 -5.00 18.56
N GLN A 91 0.46 -5.75 17.48
CA GLN A 91 0.02 -7.14 17.38
C GLN A 91 1.24 -8.06 17.37
N TYR A 92 1.46 -8.77 18.48
CA TYR A 92 2.65 -9.60 18.68
C TYR A 92 2.45 -11.07 18.35
N ASP A 93 1.21 -11.49 18.17
CA ASP A 93 0.81 -12.91 18.05
C ASP A 93 1.02 -13.47 16.65
N ALA A 94 1.32 -12.63 15.68
CA ALA A 94 1.54 -13.09 14.33
C ALA A 94 2.96 -13.69 14.20
N PRO A 95 3.10 -14.82 13.51
CA PRO A 95 4.28 -15.69 13.59
C PRO A 95 5.58 -15.13 13.01
N TYR A 96 5.62 -13.88 12.60
CA TYR A 96 6.83 -13.26 12.01
C TYR A 96 7.14 -11.87 12.55
N PHE A 97 6.51 -11.45 13.65
CA PHE A 97 6.57 -10.06 14.06
C PHE A 97 7.40 -9.87 15.33
N GLY A 98 8.64 -9.48 15.15
CA GLY A 98 9.35 -8.72 16.17
C GLY A 98 8.71 -7.33 16.32
N ALA A 99 9.08 -6.58 17.35
CA ALA A 99 8.53 -5.24 17.64
C ALA A 99 8.46 -4.29 16.44
N VAL A 100 9.39 -4.44 15.48
CA VAL A 100 9.48 -3.60 14.26
C VAL A 100 8.36 -3.89 13.25
N HIS A 101 7.75 -5.08 13.28
CA HIS A 101 6.76 -5.53 12.30
C HIS A 101 5.36 -5.73 12.90
N SER A 102 5.08 -5.12 14.05
CA SER A 102 3.86 -5.36 14.81
C SER A 102 2.87 -4.19 14.80
N MET A 103 3.23 -3.03 14.21
CA MET A 103 2.33 -1.88 14.20
C MET A 103 1.12 -2.16 13.31
N THR A 104 -0.05 -1.94 13.88
CA THR A 104 -1.36 -2.27 13.31
C THR A 104 -2.32 -1.12 13.52
N THR A 105 -3.27 -0.94 12.62
CA THR A 105 -4.45 -0.09 12.82
C THR A 105 -5.70 -0.79 12.28
N THR A 106 -6.87 -0.19 12.49
CA THR A 106 -8.17 -0.61 11.94
C THR A 106 -8.90 0.59 11.37
N GLY A 107 -9.93 0.35 10.54
CA GLY A 107 -10.79 1.40 10.02
C GLY A 107 -11.43 2.23 11.13
N GLU A 108 -11.98 1.58 12.16
CA GLU A 108 -12.59 2.26 13.32
C GLU A 108 -11.61 3.23 13.98
N ARG A 109 -10.37 2.80 14.24
CA ARG A 109 -9.34 3.65 14.85
C ARG A 109 -8.93 4.82 13.96
N LEU A 110 -8.90 4.63 12.66
CA LEU A 110 -8.64 5.72 11.71
C LEU A 110 -9.80 6.72 11.71
N GLN A 111 -11.05 6.25 11.69
CA GLN A 111 -12.24 7.11 11.74
C GLN A 111 -12.31 7.93 13.03
N ASP A 112 -12.04 7.31 14.18
CA ASP A 112 -11.96 8.01 15.47
C ASP A 112 -10.91 9.13 15.43
N LEU A 113 -9.74 8.85 14.84
CA LEU A 113 -8.68 9.83 14.66
C LEU A 113 -9.11 10.96 13.71
N PHE A 114 -9.76 10.64 12.59
CA PHE A 114 -10.28 11.64 11.65
C PHE A 114 -11.29 12.56 12.34
N ALA A 115 -12.21 12.00 13.12
CA ALA A 115 -13.19 12.76 13.86
C ALA A 115 -12.53 13.65 14.92
N GLN A 116 -11.52 13.13 15.62
CA GLN A 116 -10.81 13.87 16.67
C GLN A 116 -10.08 15.11 16.13
N TYR A 117 -9.44 14.98 14.97
CA TYR A 117 -8.63 16.06 14.38
C TYR A 117 -9.34 16.85 13.28
N GLY A 118 -10.58 16.50 12.95
CA GLY A 118 -11.32 17.12 11.85
C GLY A 118 -10.65 16.86 10.49
N THR A 119 -10.07 15.67 10.35
CA THR A 119 -9.42 15.26 9.09
C THR A 119 -10.48 15.15 7.99
N ARG A 120 -10.16 15.62 6.81
CA ARG A 120 -11.05 15.48 5.65
C ARG A 120 -11.30 13.99 5.34
N THR A 121 -12.50 13.67 4.89
CA THR A 121 -12.90 12.33 4.44
C THR A 121 -13.35 12.31 2.98
N THR A 122 -13.11 13.41 2.26
CA THR A 122 -13.42 13.57 0.83
C THR A 122 -12.21 14.18 0.13
N HIS A 123 -12.14 14.03 -1.18
CA HIS A 123 -11.14 14.71 -1.98
C HIS A 123 -11.22 16.24 -1.82
N ARG A 124 -10.08 16.92 -1.95
CA ARG A 124 -10.02 18.40 -1.91
C ARG A 124 -10.76 19.05 -3.07
N THR A 125 -10.82 18.34 -4.20
CA THR A 125 -11.49 18.79 -5.41
C THR A 125 -12.65 17.85 -5.71
N ASP A 126 -13.85 18.40 -5.84
CA ASP A 126 -15.01 17.63 -6.27
C ASP A 126 -14.76 17.01 -7.64
N GLY A 127 -15.08 15.71 -7.78
CA GLY A 127 -14.85 14.96 -9.01
C GLY A 127 -13.36 14.73 -9.32
N TYR A 128 -12.52 14.66 -8.29
CA TYR A 128 -11.09 14.38 -8.47
C TYR A 128 -10.88 13.12 -9.31
N ASP A 129 -10.15 13.27 -10.41
CA ASP A 129 -9.81 12.18 -11.32
C ASP A 129 -8.37 11.74 -11.05
N TYR A 130 -8.19 10.52 -10.52
CA TYR A 130 -6.88 9.90 -10.29
C TYR A 130 -6.35 9.12 -11.51
N GLY A 131 -7.04 9.23 -12.67
CA GLY A 131 -6.57 8.70 -13.96
C GLY A 131 -6.76 7.20 -14.18
N LEU A 132 -7.39 6.48 -13.26
CA LEU A 132 -7.78 5.08 -13.44
C LEU A 132 -9.30 5.00 -13.63
N HIS A 133 -9.70 4.48 -14.78
CA HIS A 133 -11.12 4.30 -15.11
C HIS A 133 -11.42 2.82 -15.23
N PHE A 134 -12.30 2.33 -14.38
CA PHE A 134 -12.73 0.94 -14.37
C PHE A 134 -14.01 0.79 -15.20
N THR A 135 -14.11 -0.30 -15.94
CA THR A 135 -15.31 -0.64 -16.74
C THR A 135 -15.94 -1.91 -16.18
N GLU A 136 -17.27 -2.02 -16.30
CA GLU A 136 -18.00 -3.25 -15.93
C GLU A 136 -17.70 -4.42 -16.87
N ASP A 137 -17.31 -4.12 -18.12
CA ASP A 137 -16.92 -5.12 -19.09
C ASP A 137 -15.42 -5.42 -18.98
N ALA A 138 -15.10 -6.55 -18.37
CA ALA A 138 -13.73 -7.01 -18.16
C ALA A 138 -13.04 -7.54 -19.43
N ALA A 139 -13.67 -7.50 -20.60
CA ALA A 139 -13.06 -7.98 -21.82
C ALA A 139 -11.93 -7.06 -22.29
N PRO A 140 -10.70 -7.57 -22.49
CA PRO A 140 -9.61 -6.75 -23.01
C PRO A 140 -9.93 -6.31 -24.45
N VAL A 141 -9.75 -5.02 -24.71
CA VAL A 141 -10.01 -4.43 -26.03
C VAL A 141 -8.99 -4.90 -27.07
N ASN A 142 -7.79 -5.21 -26.64
CA ASN A 142 -6.68 -5.71 -27.49
C ASN A 142 -5.61 -6.36 -26.60
N GLY A 143 -4.61 -6.97 -27.23
CA GLY A 143 -3.49 -7.60 -26.53
C GLY A 143 -3.47 -9.12 -26.65
N GLU A 144 -2.55 -9.74 -25.97
CA GLU A 144 -2.38 -11.20 -25.94
C GLU A 144 -2.82 -11.74 -24.57
N ALA A 145 -3.21 -13.02 -24.56
CA ALA A 145 -3.60 -13.69 -23.31
C ALA A 145 -2.39 -13.81 -22.37
N ALA A 146 -2.51 -13.30 -21.16
CA ALA A 146 -1.48 -13.37 -20.13
C ALA A 146 -1.92 -14.32 -19.00
N GLY A 147 -1.78 -15.63 -19.21
CA GLY A 147 -2.09 -16.64 -18.17
C GLY A 147 -1.13 -16.61 -16.98
N SER A 148 0.08 -16.05 -17.16
CA SER A 148 1.05 -15.85 -16.09
C SER A 148 1.89 -14.60 -16.35
N ILE A 149 2.27 -13.93 -15.24
CA ILE A 149 3.12 -12.74 -15.28
C ILE A 149 4.20 -12.93 -14.23
N ARG A 150 5.47 -12.74 -14.61
CA ARG A 150 6.60 -12.74 -13.68
C ARG A 150 7.22 -11.38 -13.61
N VAL A 151 7.24 -10.80 -12.39
CA VAL A 151 7.90 -9.52 -12.11
C VAL A 151 9.18 -9.79 -11.32
N VAL A 152 10.31 -9.35 -11.86
CA VAL A 152 11.62 -9.47 -11.22
C VAL A 152 12.10 -8.08 -10.85
N PHE A 153 12.24 -7.84 -9.56
CA PHE A 153 12.76 -6.58 -9.05
C PHE A 153 14.29 -6.57 -9.05
N PRO A 154 14.93 -5.39 -9.12
CA PRO A 154 16.40 -5.28 -9.09
C PRO A 154 17.08 -5.95 -7.89
N THR A 155 16.37 -6.12 -6.78
CA THR A 155 16.82 -6.88 -5.59
C THR A 155 16.72 -8.40 -5.76
N ASN A 156 16.42 -8.91 -6.96
CA ASN A 156 16.12 -10.31 -7.26
C ASN A 156 14.88 -10.86 -6.51
N LYS A 157 14.05 -9.99 -5.93
CA LYS A 157 12.75 -10.41 -5.45
C LYS A 157 11.86 -10.70 -6.65
N ILE A 158 11.17 -11.82 -6.61
CA ILE A 158 10.26 -12.28 -7.67
C ILE A 158 8.85 -12.31 -7.12
N THR A 159 7.91 -11.75 -7.90
CA THR A 159 6.48 -11.94 -7.73
C THR A 159 5.95 -12.60 -9.00
N ASP A 160 5.37 -13.77 -8.84
CA ASP A 160 4.71 -14.50 -9.92
C ASP A 160 3.19 -14.39 -9.75
N PHE A 161 2.52 -14.03 -10.83
CA PHE A 161 1.06 -14.03 -10.92
C PHE A 161 0.61 -15.14 -11.85
N SER A 162 -0.46 -15.85 -11.47
CA SER A 162 -1.09 -16.88 -12.27
C SER A 162 -2.59 -16.63 -12.33
N TYR A 163 -3.14 -16.59 -13.55
CA TYR A 163 -4.57 -16.40 -13.73
C TYR A 163 -5.33 -17.66 -13.29
N ASP A 164 -6.31 -17.46 -12.44
CA ASP A 164 -7.23 -18.47 -11.94
C ASP A 164 -8.64 -18.18 -12.50
N ALA A 165 -9.06 -19.00 -13.46
CA ALA A 165 -10.33 -18.81 -14.13
C ALA A 165 -11.56 -19.07 -13.23
N GLU A 166 -11.39 -19.87 -12.17
CA GLU A 166 -12.47 -20.12 -11.20
C GLU A 166 -12.68 -18.91 -10.29
N LYS A 167 -11.59 -18.17 -9.99
CA LYS A 167 -11.62 -16.97 -9.18
C LYS A 167 -11.81 -15.69 -9.98
N GLY A 168 -11.66 -15.76 -11.30
CA GLY A 168 -11.80 -14.61 -12.18
C GLY A 168 -10.67 -13.59 -12.11
N GLY A 169 -9.47 -13.99 -11.67
CA GLY A 169 -8.35 -13.08 -11.48
C GLY A 169 -7.03 -13.78 -11.25
N TYR A 170 -6.01 -13.00 -10.91
CA TYR A 170 -4.66 -13.50 -10.67
C TYR A 170 -4.43 -13.76 -9.18
N THR A 171 -3.99 -14.96 -8.84
CA THR A 171 -3.32 -15.23 -7.56
C THR A 171 -1.83 -15.00 -7.70
N SER A 172 -1.14 -14.72 -6.60
CA SER A 172 0.29 -14.49 -6.66
C SER A 172 1.08 -15.30 -5.65
N THR A 173 2.36 -15.51 -5.98
CA THR A 173 3.36 -16.07 -5.07
C THR A 173 4.53 -15.12 -4.92
N GLN A 174 5.07 -15.08 -3.71
CA GLN A 174 6.29 -14.34 -3.37
C GLN A 174 7.23 -15.32 -2.65
N TRP A 175 8.51 -15.36 -3.06
CA TRP A 175 9.48 -16.34 -2.53
C TRP A 175 8.96 -17.80 -2.55
N ASN A 176 8.28 -18.18 -3.63
CA ASN A 176 7.66 -19.51 -3.81
C ASN A 176 6.56 -19.86 -2.79
N SER A 177 6.03 -18.88 -2.07
CA SER A 177 4.92 -19.06 -1.15
C SER A 177 3.70 -18.28 -1.65
N ALA A 178 2.50 -18.84 -1.49
CA ALA A 178 1.26 -18.16 -1.83
C ALA A 178 1.16 -16.85 -1.05
N TYR A 179 0.77 -15.79 -1.75
CA TYR A 179 0.53 -14.48 -1.14
C TYR A 179 -0.89 -14.44 -0.58
N THR A 180 -0.98 -14.46 0.73
CA THR A 180 -2.24 -14.57 1.45
C THR A 180 -2.49 -13.34 2.33
N ASP A 181 -3.76 -13.05 2.59
CA ASP A 181 -4.12 -12.05 3.58
C ASP A 181 -3.85 -12.56 5.00
N GLY A 182 -3.18 -11.76 5.81
CA GLY A 182 -2.82 -12.13 7.18
C GLY A 182 -4.01 -12.21 8.15
N ASN A 183 -5.17 -11.65 7.82
CA ASN A 183 -6.37 -11.75 8.65
C ASN A 183 -7.14 -13.04 8.38
N THR A 184 -7.18 -13.49 7.12
CA THR A 184 -8.00 -14.62 6.68
C THR A 184 -7.19 -15.88 6.37
N GLY A 185 -5.92 -15.72 6.02
CA GLY A 185 -5.06 -16.79 5.51
C GLY A 185 -5.37 -17.20 4.06
N GLU A 186 -6.35 -16.57 3.42
CA GLU A 186 -6.77 -16.89 2.05
C GLU A 186 -5.88 -16.20 1.02
N SER A 187 -5.71 -16.82 -0.14
CA SER A 187 -5.01 -16.20 -1.27
C SER A 187 -5.75 -14.96 -1.76
N VAL A 188 -5.01 -13.88 -1.96
CA VAL A 188 -5.57 -12.66 -2.54
C VAL A 188 -5.69 -12.84 -4.04
N VAL A 189 -6.79 -12.33 -4.61
CA VAL A 189 -7.09 -12.33 -6.03
C VAL A 189 -7.03 -10.92 -6.56
N PHE A 190 -6.26 -10.70 -7.61
CA PHE A 190 -6.12 -9.42 -8.29
C PHE A 190 -6.83 -9.52 -9.65
N GLU A 191 -7.84 -8.71 -9.88
CA GLU A 191 -8.53 -8.68 -11.17
C GLU A 191 -7.65 -8.10 -12.28
N ASN A 192 -6.81 -7.13 -11.91
CA ASN A 192 -5.91 -6.44 -12.82
C ASN A 192 -4.48 -6.45 -12.27
N VAL A 193 -3.50 -6.59 -13.16
CA VAL A 193 -2.08 -6.47 -12.85
C VAL A 193 -1.45 -5.45 -13.79
N LEU A 194 -0.90 -4.38 -13.22
CA LEU A 194 -0.21 -3.33 -13.95
C LEU A 194 1.29 -3.37 -13.61
N VAL A 195 2.14 -3.52 -14.61
CA VAL A 195 3.60 -3.51 -14.43
C VAL A 195 4.16 -2.22 -15.00
N LEU A 196 4.66 -1.37 -14.10
CA LEU A 196 5.24 -0.08 -14.47
C LEU A 196 6.78 -0.17 -14.45
N TYR A 197 7.39 0.16 -15.58
CA TYR A 197 8.84 0.27 -15.71
C TYR A 197 9.24 1.73 -15.48
N SER A 198 9.97 1.97 -14.40
CA SER A 198 10.47 3.29 -14.05
C SER A 198 11.98 3.24 -13.81
N PRO A 199 12.75 4.23 -14.27
CA PRO A 199 14.14 4.34 -13.87
C PRO A 199 14.23 4.44 -12.33
N THR A 200 15.09 3.63 -11.73
CA THR A 200 15.39 3.69 -10.30
C THR A 200 16.78 4.28 -10.10
N SER A 201 16.90 5.22 -9.19
CA SER A 201 18.18 5.72 -8.70
C SER A 201 18.27 5.45 -7.21
N THR A 202 19.44 5.02 -6.74
CA THR A 202 19.74 5.02 -5.32
C THR A 202 20.16 6.43 -4.93
N GLY A 203 19.30 7.14 -4.21
CA GLY A 203 19.73 8.31 -3.45
C GLY A 203 20.63 7.84 -2.31
N ILE A 204 21.80 8.44 -2.19
CA ILE A 204 22.63 8.27 -1.00
C ILE A 204 22.32 9.49 -0.14
N ASP A 205 21.60 9.29 0.97
CA ASP A 205 21.48 10.34 1.97
C ASP A 205 22.83 10.56 2.70
N GLU A 206 22.97 11.66 3.43
CA GLU A 206 24.17 11.98 4.18
C GLU A 206 24.53 10.92 5.25
N LYS A 207 23.66 9.92 5.45
CA LYS A 207 23.83 8.83 6.42
C LYS A 207 24.06 7.46 5.77
N ASN A 208 24.28 7.39 4.46
CA ASN A 208 24.47 6.15 3.68
C ASN A 208 23.31 5.13 3.77
N HIS A 209 22.09 5.62 3.85
CA HIS A 209 20.88 4.77 3.81
C HIS A 209 20.28 4.72 2.42
#